data_43b6c4c131aabc9f4077fe0f444ec541
#
_entry.id   43b6c4c131aabc9f4077fe0f444ec541
#
_cell.length_a   1.000
_cell.length_b   1.000
_cell.length_c   1.000
_cell.angle_alpha   90.00
_cell.angle_beta   90.00
_cell.angle_gamma   90.00
#
_symmetry.space_group_name_H-M   'P 1'
#
loop_
_entity.id
_entity.type
_entity.pdbx_description
1 polymer ?
#
loop_
_entity_poly.entity_id
_entity_poly.type
_entity_poly.pdbx_seq_one_letter_code
_entity_poly.pdbx_strand_id
1 'polypeptide(L)'
;MDDQDPGLRLVHLLRAVTMELDLFAAEFAGRNGLHPTDVRALIHLLDAGREGVRATPGWLGAQLGVNSASTTALVDRLERLGLVRRERDTRDRRRVLLVVQDEAVRLGWSFFGPLIHEMVDSMRSFDEAELAVVRRFLLAMRDVTAAGRQAQRGDTGKG
;
A
#
# COMPACT_ATOMS: atom_id res chain seq x y z
N MET A 1 -26.46 -13.46 8.27
CA MET A 1 -25.15 -14.09 8.01
C MET A 1 -24.76 -14.74 9.32
N ASP A 2 -24.58 -16.07 9.32
CA ASP A 2 -24.33 -16.84 10.53
C ASP A 2 -22.92 -16.55 11.07
N ASP A 3 -22.83 -16.15 12.34
CA ASP A 3 -21.55 -15.84 13.02
C ASP A 3 -20.65 -17.09 13.17
N GLN A 4 -21.20 -18.27 12.89
CA GLN A 4 -20.50 -19.57 12.86
C GLN A 4 -19.81 -19.86 11.51
N ASP A 5 -20.06 -19.04 10.47
CA ASP A 5 -19.44 -19.24 9.14
C ASP A 5 -17.91 -19.13 9.25
N PRO A 6 -17.14 -20.18 8.90
CA PRO A 6 -15.68 -20.15 8.92
C PRO A 6 -15.10 -19.03 8.04
N GLY A 7 -15.75 -18.72 6.90
CA GLY A 7 -15.33 -17.63 6.00
C GLY A 7 -15.48 -16.27 6.67
N LEU A 8 -16.59 -16.05 7.38
CA LEU A 8 -16.82 -14.79 8.10
C LEU A 8 -15.77 -14.58 9.21
N ARG A 9 -15.39 -15.64 9.92
CA ARG A 9 -14.32 -15.57 10.94
C ARG A 9 -12.98 -15.16 10.32
N LEU A 10 -12.63 -15.68 9.13
CA LEU A 10 -11.42 -15.28 8.43
C LEU A 10 -11.48 -13.80 7.99
N VAL A 11 -12.63 -13.30 7.55
CA VAL A 11 -12.82 -11.88 7.23
C VAL A 11 -12.62 -11.01 8.47
N HIS A 12 -13.13 -11.41 9.63
CA HIS A 12 -12.94 -10.69 10.90
C HIS A 12 -11.45 -10.67 11.31
N LEU A 13 -10.74 -11.79 11.17
CA LEU A 13 -9.29 -11.85 11.44
C LEU A 13 -8.49 -10.97 10.49
N LEU A 14 -8.80 -11.02 9.20
CA LEU A 14 -8.15 -10.16 8.20
C LEU A 14 -8.35 -8.67 8.54
N ARG A 15 -9.58 -8.29 8.92
CA ARG A 15 -9.86 -6.93 9.36
C ARG A 15 -9.05 -6.55 10.60
N ALA A 16 -8.97 -7.42 11.59
CA ALA A 16 -8.20 -7.16 12.81
C ALA A 16 -6.72 -6.94 12.50
N VAL A 17 -6.11 -7.80 11.67
CA VAL A 17 -4.72 -7.63 11.22
C VAL A 17 -4.53 -6.32 10.46
N THR A 18 -5.46 -5.95 9.58
CA THR A 18 -5.38 -4.69 8.83
C THR A 18 -5.42 -3.49 9.77
N MET A 19 -6.26 -3.52 10.82
CA MET A 19 -6.33 -2.44 11.82
C MET A 19 -5.02 -2.30 12.60
N GLU A 20 -4.39 -3.40 13.02
CA GLU A 20 -3.09 -3.36 13.73
C GLU A 20 -1.99 -2.80 12.82
N LEU A 21 -1.95 -3.21 11.54
CA LEU A 21 -0.99 -2.67 10.58
C LEU A 21 -1.22 -1.17 10.31
N ASP A 22 -2.47 -0.73 10.23
CA ASP A 22 -2.80 0.69 10.07
C ASP A 22 -2.36 1.53 11.29
N LEU A 23 -2.56 1.02 12.52
CA LEU A 23 -2.08 1.68 13.75
C LEU A 23 -0.56 1.76 13.77
N PHE A 24 0.13 0.68 13.40
CA PHE A 24 1.60 0.66 13.32
C PHE A 24 2.13 1.66 12.27
N ALA A 25 1.47 1.73 11.11
CA ALA A 25 1.80 2.70 10.07
C ALA A 25 1.53 4.16 10.51
N ALA A 26 0.47 4.40 11.30
CA ALA A 26 0.17 5.72 11.85
C ALA A 26 1.23 6.16 12.88
N GLU A 27 1.74 5.23 13.70
CA GLU A 27 2.85 5.51 14.62
C GLU A 27 4.13 5.88 13.86
N PHE A 28 4.47 5.16 12.80
CA PHE A 28 5.58 5.53 11.91
C PHE A 28 5.40 6.93 11.33
N ALA A 29 4.22 7.23 10.82
CA ALA A 29 3.90 8.55 10.28
C ALA A 29 4.13 9.66 11.32
N GLY A 30 3.58 9.49 12.53
CA GLY A 30 3.74 10.47 13.61
C GLY A 30 5.19 10.70 14.03
N ARG A 31 5.99 9.63 14.13
CA ARG A 31 7.42 9.71 14.50
C ARG A 31 8.28 10.44 13.45
N ASN A 32 7.87 10.40 12.19
CA ASN A 32 8.63 10.96 11.07
C ASN A 32 8.03 12.23 10.47
N GLY A 33 7.03 12.83 11.11
CA GLY A 33 6.38 14.04 10.60
C GLY A 33 5.65 13.84 9.27
N LEU A 34 5.20 12.60 9.01
CA LEU A 34 4.46 12.22 7.83
C LEU A 34 2.95 12.18 8.12
N HIS A 35 2.15 12.33 7.08
CA HIS A 35 0.73 11.99 7.13
C HIS A 35 0.53 10.49 6.86
N PRO A 36 -0.52 9.85 7.40
CA PRO A 36 -0.83 8.45 7.07
C PRO A 36 -0.97 8.19 5.56
N THR A 37 -1.45 9.17 4.81
CA THR A 37 -1.54 9.09 3.33
C THR A 37 -0.17 9.07 2.66
N ASP A 38 0.86 9.73 3.25
CA ASP A 38 2.23 9.70 2.75
C ASP A 38 2.82 8.29 2.87
N VAL A 39 2.59 7.64 4.00
CA VAL A 39 3.04 6.25 4.23
C VAL A 39 2.38 5.31 3.22
N ARG A 40 1.06 5.43 3.00
CA ARG A 40 0.35 4.64 1.99
C ARG A 40 0.90 4.89 0.58
N ALA A 41 1.21 6.15 0.25
CA ALA A 41 1.83 6.50 -1.03
C ALA A 41 3.18 5.82 -1.22
N LEU A 42 4.04 5.86 -0.20
CA LEU A 42 5.35 5.21 -0.24
C LEU A 42 5.24 3.70 -0.40
N ILE A 43 4.31 3.05 0.31
CA ILE A 43 4.04 1.61 0.18
C ILE A 43 3.61 1.28 -1.26
N HIS A 44 2.62 2.02 -1.81
CA HIS A 44 2.18 1.79 -3.19
C HIS A 44 3.30 1.98 -4.21
N LEU A 45 4.18 2.98 -4.02
CA LEU A 45 5.31 3.23 -4.92
C LEU A 45 6.39 2.14 -4.81
N LEU A 46 6.67 1.64 -3.60
CA LEU A 46 7.59 0.53 -3.37
C LEU A 46 7.10 -0.77 -4.01
N ASP A 47 5.82 -1.07 -3.86
CA ASP A 47 5.20 -2.25 -4.47
C ASP A 47 5.19 -2.13 -6.00
N ALA A 48 4.85 -0.96 -6.54
CA ALA A 48 4.94 -0.68 -7.96
C ALA A 48 6.36 -0.93 -8.51
N GLY A 49 7.39 -0.50 -7.76
CA GLY A 49 8.79 -0.74 -8.14
C GLY A 49 9.14 -2.22 -8.18
N ARG A 50 8.67 -3.03 -7.20
CA ARG A 50 8.87 -4.48 -7.16
C ARG A 50 8.16 -5.21 -8.30
N GLU A 51 6.99 -4.72 -8.70
CA GLU A 51 6.17 -5.28 -9.78
C GLU A 51 6.55 -4.75 -11.17
N GLY A 52 7.54 -3.85 -11.26
CA GLY A 52 7.94 -3.20 -12.52
C GLY A 52 6.89 -2.24 -13.09
N VAL A 53 5.95 -1.78 -12.27
CA VAL A 53 4.93 -0.81 -12.65
C VAL A 53 5.53 0.59 -12.72
N ARG A 54 5.25 1.29 -13.81
CA ARG A 54 5.72 2.66 -14.04
C ARG A 54 4.75 3.65 -13.37
N ALA A 55 5.00 3.96 -12.10
CA ALA A 55 4.13 4.79 -11.29
C ALA A 55 4.21 6.26 -11.72
N THR A 56 3.07 6.83 -12.13
CA THR A 56 2.92 8.27 -12.40
C THR A 56 2.12 8.93 -11.27
N PRO A 57 2.12 10.28 -11.14
CA PRO A 57 1.23 10.97 -10.20
C PRO A 57 -0.25 10.58 -10.37
N GLY A 58 -0.72 10.48 -11.62
CA GLY A 58 -2.10 10.06 -11.89
C GLY A 58 -2.40 8.62 -11.44
N TRP A 59 -1.45 7.69 -11.67
CA TRP A 59 -1.56 6.32 -11.17
C TRP A 59 -1.62 6.30 -9.64
N LEU A 60 -0.73 7.05 -8.97
CA LEU A 60 -0.70 7.12 -7.50
C LEU A 60 -2.02 7.68 -6.93
N GLY A 61 -2.51 8.78 -7.52
CA GLY A 61 -3.81 9.36 -7.13
C GLY A 61 -4.97 8.37 -7.24
N ALA A 62 -4.98 7.56 -8.32
CA ALA A 62 -5.96 6.49 -8.50
C ALA A 62 -5.84 5.40 -7.42
N GLN A 63 -4.61 4.98 -7.04
CA GLN A 63 -4.40 4.01 -5.97
C GLN A 63 -4.92 4.54 -4.62
N LEU A 64 -4.57 5.77 -4.28
CA LEU A 64 -4.94 6.41 -3.02
C LEU A 64 -6.42 6.86 -2.97
N GLY A 65 -7.05 7.03 -4.13
CA GLY A 65 -8.40 7.54 -4.20
C GLY A 65 -8.52 9.04 -3.94
N VAL A 66 -7.48 9.79 -4.30
CA VAL A 66 -7.44 11.25 -4.13
C VAL A 66 -7.43 11.95 -5.49
N ASN A 67 -7.89 13.20 -5.53
CA ASN A 67 -7.89 14.02 -6.75
C ASN A 67 -6.46 14.49 -7.13
N SER A 68 -6.34 15.07 -8.32
CA SER A 68 -5.05 15.52 -8.86
C SER A 68 -4.36 16.59 -8.00
N ALA A 69 -5.11 17.53 -7.43
CA ALA A 69 -4.58 18.57 -6.57
C ALA A 69 -3.97 18.00 -5.28
N SER A 70 -4.71 17.08 -4.62
CA SER A 70 -4.24 16.38 -3.44
C SER A 70 -3.02 15.49 -3.74
N THR A 71 -3.02 14.83 -4.91
CA THR A 71 -1.87 14.02 -5.35
C THR A 71 -0.63 14.91 -5.55
N THR A 72 -0.78 16.05 -6.19
CA THR A 72 0.33 17.01 -6.42
C THR A 72 0.90 17.49 -5.09
N ALA A 73 0.05 17.94 -4.15
CA ALA A 73 0.49 18.42 -2.85
C ALA A 73 1.21 17.33 -2.03
N LEU A 74 0.72 16.08 -2.11
CA LEU A 74 1.35 14.92 -1.47
C LEU A 74 2.72 14.64 -2.07
N VAL A 75 2.84 14.58 -3.40
CA VAL A 75 4.11 14.31 -4.08
C VAL A 75 5.11 15.43 -3.82
N ASP A 76 4.69 16.71 -3.84
CA ASP A 76 5.55 17.85 -3.53
C ASP A 76 6.10 17.79 -2.10
N ARG A 77 5.27 17.32 -1.15
CA ARG A 77 5.71 17.10 0.23
C ARG A 77 6.74 15.98 0.34
N LEU A 78 6.47 14.80 -0.28
CA LEU A 78 7.40 13.68 -0.28
C LEU A 78 8.73 14.02 -0.97
N GLU A 79 8.68 14.80 -2.04
CA GLU A 79 9.88 15.27 -2.76
C GLU A 79 10.71 16.26 -1.91
N ARG A 80 10.04 17.18 -1.20
CA ARG A 80 10.70 18.12 -0.28
C ARG A 80 11.36 17.40 0.91
N LEU A 81 10.81 16.25 1.34
CA LEU A 81 11.40 15.39 2.35
C LEU A 81 12.49 14.45 1.81
N GLY A 82 12.77 14.49 0.51
CA GLY A 82 13.77 13.61 -0.11
C GLY A 82 13.37 12.13 -0.19
N LEU A 83 12.08 11.82 0.00
CA LEU A 83 11.58 10.44 0.02
C LEU A 83 11.17 9.92 -1.36
N VAL A 84 10.78 10.83 -2.25
CA VAL A 84 10.39 10.56 -3.64
C VAL A 84 11.03 11.60 -4.53
N ARG A 85 11.32 11.26 -5.78
CA ARG A 85 11.69 12.22 -6.82
C ARG A 85 10.85 12.00 -8.08
N ARG A 86 10.69 13.06 -8.86
CA ARG A 86 10.10 13.01 -10.19
C ARG A 86 11.19 12.77 -11.23
N GLU A 87 10.99 11.78 -12.08
CA GLU A 87 11.87 11.52 -13.22
C GLU A 87 11.10 11.55 -14.53
N ARG A 88 11.72 12.03 -15.59
CA ARG A 88 11.16 11.87 -16.93
C ARG A 88 11.30 10.43 -17.39
N ASP A 89 10.20 9.91 -17.91
CA ASP A 89 10.19 8.57 -18.46
C ASP A 89 11.11 8.47 -19.69
N THR A 90 12.00 7.49 -19.69
CA THR A 90 12.95 7.28 -20.82
C THR A 90 12.27 6.78 -22.10
N ARG A 91 11.11 6.14 -22.00
CA ARG A 91 10.34 5.60 -23.15
C ARG A 91 9.34 6.62 -23.69
N ASP A 92 8.77 7.46 -22.82
CA ASP A 92 7.84 8.52 -23.19
C ASP A 92 8.16 9.78 -22.36
N ARG A 93 8.90 10.69 -22.93
CA ARG A 93 9.35 11.93 -22.26
C ARG A 93 8.22 12.87 -21.83
N ARG A 94 6.97 12.61 -22.27
CA ARG A 94 5.79 13.34 -21.81
C ARG A 94 5.32 12.88 -20.44
N ARG A 95 5.75 11.70 -20.00
CA ARG A 95 5.37 11.12 -18.73
C ARG A 95 6.40 11.45 -17.65
N VAL A 96 5.89 11.75 -16.46
CA VAL A 96 6.67 11.88 -15.24
C VAL A 96 6.44 10.63 -14.40
N LEU A 97 7.52 10.01 -13.96
CA LEU A 97 7.51 8.85 -13.06
C LEU A 97 7.85 9.31 -11.64
N LEU A 98 7.31 8.62 -10.67
CA LEU A 98 7.63 8.78 -9.27
C LEU A 98 8.58 7.65 -8.84
N VAL A 99 9.75 8.04 -8.33
CA VAL A 99 10.79 7.10 -7.90
C VAL A 99 11.04 7.29 -6.42
N VAL A 100 10.90 6.20 -5.65
CA VAL A 100 11.22 6.17 -4.23
C VAL A 100 12.73 6.29 -4.06
N GLN A 101 13.17 7.13 -3.13
CA GLN A 101 14.58 7.32 -2.84
C GLN A 101 15.07 6.33 -1.79
N ASP A 102 16.37 6.04 -1.78
CA ASP A 102 17.01 5.13 -0.83
C ASP A 102 16.76 5.56 0.63
N GLU A 103 16.63 6.86 0.87
CA GLU A 103 16.29 7.40 2.18
C GLU A 103 14.95 6.87 2.69
N ALA A 104 13.93 6.88 1.84
CA ALA A 104 12.61 6.35 2.20
C ALA A 104 12.67 4.84 2.47
N VAL A 105 13.47 4.10 1.69
CA VAL A 105 13.69 2.66 1.89
C VAL A 105 14.35 2.41 3.24
N ARG A 106 15.45 3.13 3.55
CA ARG A 106 16.16 3.01 4.84
C ARG A 106 15.26 3.36 6.02
N LEU A 107 14.53 4.48 5.91
CA LEU A 107 13.61 4.92 6.94
C LEU A 107 12.50 3.88 7.18
N GLY A 108 11.91 3.35 6.13
CA GLY A 108 10.92 2.28 6.22
C GLY A 108 11.49 1.02 6.87
N TRP A 109 12.66 0.54 6.44
CA TRP A 109 13.29 -0.65 7.00
C TRP A 109 13.71 -0.50 8.47
N SER A 110 14.15 0.68 8.89
CA SER A 110 14.50 0.91 10.30
C SER A 110 13.32 0.74 11.25
N PHE A 111 12.11 1.02 10.78
CA PHE A 111 10.89 0.93 11.57
C PHE A 111 10.11 -0.37 11.35
N PHE A 112 9.85 -0.73 10.10
CA PHE A 112 9.04 -1.90 9.75
C PHE A 112 9.84 -3.20 9.72
N GLY A 113 11.16 -3.12 9.55
CA GLY A 113 12.04 -4.30 9.43
C GLY A 113 11.89 -5.29 10.58
N PRO A 114 11.95 -4.88 11.85
CA PRO A 114 11.74 -5.79 12.98
C PRO A 114 10.39 -6.52 12.90
N LEU A 115 9.30 -5.80 12.66
CA LEU A 115 7.97 -6.40 12.52
C LEU A 115 7.92 -7.39 11.35
N ILE A 116 8.50 -7.03 10.19
CA ILE A 116 8.54 -7.92 9.03
C ILE A 116 9.31 -9.21 9.35
N HIS A 117 10.44 -9.12 10.06
CA HIS A 117 11.19 -10.30 10.50
C HIS A 117 10.36 -11.21 11.40
N GLU A 118 9.71 -10.66 12.42
CA GLU A 118 8.82 -11.43 13.30
C GLU A 118 7.66 -12.09 12.55
N MET A 119 7.07 -11.38 11.59
CA MET A 119 6.02 -11.94 10.74
C MET A 119 6.55 -13.09 9.88
N VAL A 120 7.73 -12.95 9.27
CA VAL A 120 8.36 -14.01 8.47
C VAL A 120 8.72 -15.20 9.36
N ASP A 121 9.27 -14.95 10.55
CA ASP A 121 9.64 -16.02 11.48
C ASP A 121 8.40 -16.79 11.98
N SER A 122 7.28 -16.11 12.23
CA SER A 122 6.03 -16.77 12.60
C SER A 122 5.49 -17.69 11.49
N MET A 123 5.81 -17.39 10.23
CA MET A 123 5.39 -18.22 9.09
C MET A 123 6.21 -19.51 8.94
N ARG A 124 7.33 -19.67 9.65
CA ARG A 124 8.17 -20.89 9.59
C ARG A 124 7.46 -22.14 10.12
N SER A 125 6.38 -21.98 10.88
CA SER A 125 5.54 -23.09 11.34
C SER A 125 4.60 -23.65 10.26
N PHE A 126 4.48 -22.98 9.12
CA PHE A 126 3.65 -23.38 7.99
C PHE A 126 4.52 -24.04 6.92
N ASP A 127 4.01 -25.14 6.37
CA ASP A 127 4.66 -25.78 5.21
C ASP A 127 4.38 -25.00 3.90
N GLU A 128 5.04 -25.41 2.81
CA GLU A 128 4.92 -24.77 1.51
C GLU A 128 3.48 -24.84 0.95
N ALA A 129 2.78 -25.94 1.17
CA ALA A 129 1.41 -26.12 0.70
C ALA A 129 0.44 -25.21 1.47
N GLU A 130 0.62 -25.08 2.78
CA GLU A 130 -0.15 -24.17 3.63
C GLU A 130 0.09 -22.71 3.22
N LEU A 131 1.34 -22.31 3.01
CA LEU A 131 1.68 -20.96 2.54
C LEU A 131 1.10 -20.67 1.15
N ALA A 132 1.02 -21.67 0.26
CA ALA A 132 0.37 -21.52 -1.03
C ALA A 132 -1.14 -21.26 -0.90
N VAL A 133 -1.81 -21.91 0.05
CA VAL A 133 -3.23 -21.66 0.36
C VAL A 133 -3.43 -20.24 0.92
N VAL A 134 -2.60 -19.82 1.88
CA VAL A 134 -2.62 -18.47 2.46
C VAL A 134 -2.41 -17.42 1.37
N ARG A 135 -1.41 -17.61 0.51
CA ARG A 135 -1.16 -16.71 -0.63
C ARG A 135 -2.39 -16.58 -1.54
N ARG A 136 -3.02 -17.70 -1.91
CA ARG A 136 -4.22 -17.71 -2.74
C ARG A 136 -5.37 -16.95 -2.08
N PHE A 137 -5.58 -17.16 -0.77
CA PHE A 137 -6.58 -16.45 0.01
C PHE A 137 -6.35 -14.93 0.00
N LEU A 138 -5.13 -14.49 0.32
CA LEU A 138 -4.79 -13.06 0.37
C LEU A 138 -4.95 -12.37 -0.98
N LEU A 139 -4.56 -13.04 -2.08
CA LEU A 139 -4.76 -12.52 -3.43
C LEU A 139 -6.25 -12.37 -3.76
N ALA A 140 -7.08 -13.35 -3.44
CA ALA A 140 -8.52 -13.28 -3.66
C ALA A 140 -9.17 -12.14 -2.85
N MET A 141 -8.78 -11.97 -1.59
CA MET A 141 -9.28 -10.87 -0.74
C MET A 141 -8.85 -9.49 -1.26
N ARG A 142 -7.62 -9.36 -1.72
CA ARG A 142 -7.14 -8.13 -2.37
C ARG A 142 -7.99 -7.76 -3.59
N ASP A 143 -8.25 -8.74 -4.47
CA ASP A 143 -8.95 -8.51 -5.72
C ASP A 143 -10.43 -8.15 -5.47
N VAL A 144 -11.11 -8.87 -4.57
CA VAL A 144 -12.49 -8.55 -4.16
C VAL A 144 -12.59 -7.15 -3.54
N THR A 145 -11.66 -6.78 -2.67
CA THR A 145 -11.64 -5.47 -2.02
C THR A 145 -11.37 -4.35 -3.04
N ALA A 146 -10.47 -4.58 -3.99
CA ALA A 146 -10.18 -3.63 -5.06
C ALA A 146 -11.41 -3.42 -5.97
N ALA A 147 -12.11 -4.49 -6.36
CA ALA A 147 -13.33 -4.43 -7.16
C ALA A 147 -14.46 -3.68 -6.43
N GLY A 148 -14.67 -3.97 -5.13
CA GLY A 148 -15.66 -3.26 -4.31
C GLY A 148 -15.39 -1.75 -4.23
N ARG A 149 -14.12 -1.35 -4.06
CA ARG A 149 -13.73 0.06 -4.07
C ARG A 149 -13.99 0.74 -5.41
N GLN A 150 -13.79 0.05 -6.53
CA GLN A 150 -14.07 0.59 -7.87
C GLN A 150 -15.57 0.75 -8.12
N ALA A 151 -16.38 -0.22 -7.72
CA ALA A 151 -17.84 -0.15 -7.85
C ALA A 151 -18.43 1.05 -7.11
N GLN A 152 -18.01 1.32 -5.88
CA GLN A 152 -18.46 2.47 -5.09
C GLN A 152 -18.08 3.82 -5.72
N ARG A 153 -16.92 3.90 -6.40
CA ARG A 153 -16.51 5.13 -7.11
C ARG A 153 -17.31 5.38 -8.38
N GLY A 154 -17.75 4.34 -9.08
CA GLY A 154 -18.58 4.46 -10.27
C GLY A 154 -19.98 5.00 -9.96
N ASP A 155 -20.48 4.76 -8.77
CA ASP A 155 -21.82 5.18 -8.33
C ASP A 155 -21.85 6.66 -7.88
N THR A 156 -20.77 7.16 -7.30
CA THR A 156 -20.65 8.57 -6.86
C THR A 156 -20.43 9.57 -8.01
N GLY A 157 -20.18 9.10 -9.24
CA GLY A 157 -20.01 9.97 -10.43
C GLY A 157 -21.30 10.21 -11.24
N LYS A 158 -22.47 9.68 -10.79
CA LYS A 158 -23.75 9.78 -11.48
C LYS A 158 -24.80 10.64 -10.75
N GLY A 159 -24.38 11.38 -9.71
CA GLY A 159 -25.28 12.31 -8.99
C GLY A 159 -25.06 13.77 -9.39
#